data_ff2a3af48c15dfc21d4f4fb0df65e80b
#
_entry.id   ff2a3af48c15dfc21d4f4fb0df65e80b
#
_cell.length_a   1.000
_cell.length_b   1.000
_cell.length_c   1.000
_cell.angle_alpha   90.00
_cell.angle_beta   90.00
_cell.angle_gamma   90.00
#
_symmetry.space_group_name_H-M   'P 1'
#
loop_
_entity.id
_entity.type
_entity.pdbx_description
1 polymer ?
#
loop_
_entity_poly.entity_id
_entity_poly.type
_entity_poly.pdbx_seq_one_letter_code
_entity_poly.pdbx_strand_id
1 'polypeptide(L)'
;MAKLIYAAIASVDGYIEDEEGRFEWPGPDDEVQTFINDLERPIGTHLYGRRMYETMVFWETVSTGAGRPTVSRDFAGIWRAAEKIVYSRTLQTVSSKRTRIEREFDPNAVRLLKQSSEADITVAGAELAGQAIAAGLVDECHLFLCPIVVGGGKRTLLGKVRAPLELLDERRFRNGVVHLHYRVSL
;
A
#
# COMPACT_ATOMS: atom_id res chain seq x y z
N MET A 1 -16.12 -8.15 -9.93
CA MET A 1 -15.62 -6.76 -9.74
C MET A 1 -14.43 -6.83 -8.82
N ALA A 2 -13.32 -6.25 -9.23
CA ALA A 2 -12.09 -6.22 -8.45
C ALA A 2 -12.27 -5.45 -7.14
N LYS A 3 -11.60 -5.87 -6.08
CA LYS A 3 -11.52 -5.13 -4.82
C LYS A 3 -10.51 -3.99 -4.93
N LEU A 4 -10.76 -2.89 -4.21
CA LEU A 4 -9.77 -1.88 -3.90
C LEU A 4 -9.31 -2.08 -2.45
N ILE A 5 -8.05 -2.38 -2.27
CA ILE A 5 -7.45 -2.77 -0.99
C ILE A 5 -6.49 -1.68 -0.54
N TYR A 6 -6.60 -1.25 0.70
CA TYR A 6 -5.61 -0.40 1.36
C TYR A 6 -4.70 -1.26 2.23
N ALA A 7 -3.39 -1.17 2.03
CA ALA A 7 -2.41 -1.83 2.88
C ALA A 7 -1.41 -0.82 3.45
N ALA A 8 -1.09 -0.95 4.73
CA ALA A 8 -0.13 -0.08 5.39
C ALA A 8 0.66 -0.81 6.48
N ILE A 9 1.96 -0.48 6.56
CA ILE A 9 2.84 -0.82 7.68
C ILE A 9 2.89 0.40 8.57
N ALA A 10 2.56 0.25 9.85
CA ALA A 10 2.41 1.37 10.78
C ALA A 10 2.98 1.05 12.16
N SER A 11 3.30 2.08 12.93
CA SER A 11 3.53 1.97 14.37
C SER A 11 2.23 1.62 15.12
N VAL A 12 2.34 1.12 16.36
CA VAL A 12 1.16 0.81 17.20
C VAL A 12 0.27 2.04 17.44
N ASP A 13 0.87 3.23 17.49
CA ASP A 13 0.16 4.50 17.66
C ASP A 13 -0.31 5.12 16.32
N GLY A 14 -0.21 4.38 15.19
CA GLY A 14 -0.90 4.67 13.95
C GLY A 14 -0.18 5.61 12.97
N TYR A 15 1.14 5.61 12.97
CA TYR A 15 1.95 6.40 12.05
C TYR A 15 2.67 5.51 11.03
N ILE A 16 2.78 5.99 9.78
CA ILE A 16 3.53 5.32 8.69
C ILE A 16 4.95 5.90 8.51
N GLU A 17 5.21 7.08 9.04
CA GLU A 17 6.51 7.73 9.15
C GLU A 17 6.53 8.65 10.36
N ASP A 18 7.70 8.87 10.96
CA ASP A 18 7.87 9.81 12.08
C ASP A 18 7.92 11.28 11.61
N GLU A 19 8.16 12.23 12.52
CA GLU A 19 8.20 13.67 12.21
C GLU A 19 9.35 14.04 11.26
N GLU A 20 10.43 13.27 11.24
CA GLU A 20 11.55 13.41 10.32
C GLU A 20 11.34 12.66 9.00
N GLY A 21 10.20 12.01 8.80
CA GLY A 21 9.88 11.23 7.59
C GLY A 21 10.57 9.86 7.54
N ARG A 22 11.08 9.35 8.66
CA ARG A 22 11.68 8.03 8.74
C ARG A 22 10.62 6.98 8.98
N PHE A 23 10.76 5.84 8.32
CA PHE A 23 9.89 4.66 8.47
C PHE A 23 10.72 3.36 8.65
N GLU A 24 12.04 3.50 8.83
CA GLU A 24 12.98 2.39 9.00
C GLU A 24 13.05 1.95 10.48
N TRP A 25 11.90 1.67 11.10
CA TRP A 25 11.85 1.04 12.41
C TRP A 25 11.78 -0.48 12.31
N PRO A 26 11.94 -1.24 13.41
CA PRO A 26 11.76 -2.68 13.39
C PRO A 26 10.40 -3.06 12.80
N GLY A 27 10.43 -3.46 11.56
CA GLY A 27 9.28 -3.74 10.72
C GLY A 27 9.36 -5.14 10.11
N PRO A 28 8.89 -5.32 8.90
CA PRO A 28 8.83 -6.61 8.26
C PRO A 28 10.19 -7.29 8.18
N ASP A 29 10.31 -8.45 8.82
CA ASP A 29 11.36 -9.43 8.56
C ASP A 29 10.96 -10.34 7.38
N ASP A 30 11.76 -11.35 7.08
CA ASP A 30 11.49 -12.26 5.97
C ASP A 30 10.15 -13.01 6.13
N GLU A 31 9.68 -13.29 7.37
CA GLU A 31 8.38 -13.92 7.62
C GLU A 31 7.23 -13.00 7.23
N VAL A 32 7.27 -11.76 7.72
CA VAL A 32 6.26 -10.74 7.41
C VAL A 32 6.30 -10.36 5.93
N GLN A 33 7.52 -10.21 5.37
CA GLN A 33 7.68 -9.86 3.95
C GLN A 33 7.14 -10.96 3.03
N THR A 34 7.35 -12.24 3.36
CA THR A 34 6.77 -13.35 2.61
C THR A 34 5.25 -13.27 2.60
N PHE A 35 4.64 -12.99 3.75
CA PHE A 35 3.20 -12.83 3.85
C PHE A 35 2.69 -11.63 3.03
N ILE A 36 3.40 -10.49 3.07
CA ILE A 36 3.09 -9.33 2.22
C ILE A 36 3.18 -9.70 0.74
N ASN A 37 4.22 -10.41 0.32
CA ASN A 37 4.37 -10.85 -1.07
C ASN A 37 3.18 -11.69 -1.53
N ASP A 38 2.69 -12.61 -0.68
CA ASP A 38 1.54 -13.45 -0.99
C ASP A 38 0.24 -12.63 -1.13
N LEU A 39 0.06 -11.58 -0.31
CA LEU A 39 -1.06 -10.63 -0.45
C LEU A 39 -0.96 -9.78 -1.72
N GLU A 40 0.24 -9.39 -2.11
CA GLU A 40 0.48 -8.53 -3.27
C GLU A 40 0.49 -9.30 -4.61
N ARG A 41 0.71 -10.61 -4.58
CA ARG A 41 0.80 -11.46 -5.77
C ARG A 41 -0.44 -11.45 -6.67
N PRO A 42 -1.68 -11.46 -6.14
CA PRO A 42 -2.90 -11.36 -6.95
C PRO A 42 -3.22 -9.93 -7.41
N ILE A 43 -2.46 -8.93 -6.99
CA ILE A 43 -2.74 -7.53 -7.33
C ILE A 43 -2.31 -7.24 -8.78
N GLY A 44 -3.25 -6.75 -9.56
CA GLY A 44 -3.01 -6.36 -10.96
C GLY A 44 -2.64 -4.89 -11.15
N THR A 45 -3.06 -4.02 -10.22
CA THR A 45 -2.85 -2.57 -10.36
C THR A 45 -2.59 -1.91 -9.00
N HIS A 46 -1.60 -1.04 -8.95
CA HIS A 46 -1.31 -0.19 -7.79
C HIS A 46 -1.69 1.26 -8.06
N LEU A 47 -2.46 1.87 -7.16
CA LEU A 47 -2.76 3.29 -7.14
C LEU A 47 -1.84 3.98 -6.13
N TYR A 48 -0.98 4.87 -6.60
CA TYR A 48 0.00 5.57 -5.77
C TYR A 48 -0.21 7.08 -5.78
N GLY A 49 -0.09 7.72 -4.62
CA GLY A 49 0.27 9.12 -4.55
C GLY A 49 1.75 9.32 -4.95
N ARG A 50 2.14 10.54 -5.32
CA ARG A 50 3.51 10.85 -5.79
C ARG A 50 4.60 10.32 -4.85
N ARG A 51 4.55 10.67 -3.55
CA ARG A 51 5.59 10.27 -2.58
C ARG A 51 5.69 8.75 -2.45
N MET A 52 4.55 8.06 -2.44
CA MET A 52 4.55 6.60 -2.39
C MET A 52 5.18 6.01 -3.65
N TYR A 53 4.89 6.55 -4.82
CA TYR A 53 5.56 6.13 -6.05
C TYR A 53 7.07 6.35 -5.99
N GLU A 54 7.53 7.52 -5.53
CA GLU A 54 8.95 7.85 -5.38
C GLU A 54 9.68 6.86 -4.44
N THR A 55 9.00 6.35 -3.42
CA THR A 55 9.51 5.28 -2.55
C THR A 55 9.53 3.93 -3.27
N MET A 56 8.43 3.57 -3.94
CA MET A 56 8.25 2.24 -4.54
C MET A 56 9.02 2.04 -5.84
N VAL A 57 9.35 3.11 -6.56
CA VAL A 57 10.11 3.01 -7.82
C VAL A 57 11.49 2.38 -7.68
N PHE A 58 12.02 2.33 -6.46
CA PHE A 58 13.21 1.56 -6.11
C PHE A 58 13.12 0.09 -6.61
N TRP A 59 11.95 -0.52 -6.55
CA TRP A 59 11.74 -1.90 -6.96
C TRP A 59 11.88 -2.13 -8.47
N GLU A 60 11.82 -1.07 -9.29
CA GLU A 60 12.07 -1.18 -10.74
C GLU A 60 13.52 -1.59 -11.05
N THR A 61 14.47 -1.04 -10.27
CA THR A 61 15.90 -1.19 -10.54
C THR A 61 16.60 -2.16 -9.59
N VAL A 62 15.92 -2.64 -8.56
CA VAL A 62 16.48 -3.61 -7.62
C VAL A 62 17.01 -4.83 -8.37
N SER A 63 18.30 -5.14 -8.13
CA SER A 63 18.91 -6.35 -8.67
C SER A 63 18.17 -7.60 -8.18
N THR A 64 17.80 -8.46 -9.11
CA THR A 64 17.24 -9.80 -8.80
C THR A 64 18.33 -10.88 -8.72
N GLY A 65 19.61 -10.48 -8.72
CA GLY A 65 20.75 -11.38 -8.62
C GLY A 65 20.90 -12.04 -7.24
N ALA A 66 21.79 -13.06 -7.15
CA ALA A 66 21.95 -13.95 -5.99
C ALA A 66 22.39 -13.25 -4.67
N GLY A 67 22.80 -11.99 -4.70
CA GLY A 67 23.24 -11.23 -3.52
C GLY A 67 22.11 -10.57 -2.72
N ARG A 68 20.85 -10.73 -3.09
CA ARG A 68 19.71 -10.15 -2.39
C ARG A 68 18.85 -11.23 -1.73
N PRO A 69 18.17 -10.92 -0.59
CA PRO A 69 17.20 -11.84 0.01
C PRO A 69 16.15 -12.30 -1.00
N THR A 70 15.74 -13.54 -0.91
CA THR A 70 14.76 -14.15 -1.83
C THR A 70 13.42 -13.40 -1.80
N VAL A 71 12.98 -12.99 -0.62
CA VAL A 71 11.73 -12.23 -0.44
C VAL A 71 11.75 -10.88 -1.16
N SER A 72 12.88 -10.17 -1.15
CA SER A 72 13.03 -8.89 -1.87
C SER A 72 13.03 -9.08 -3.39
N ARG A 73 13.65 -10.14 -3.88
CA ARG A 73 13.64 -10.48 -5.32
C ARG A 73 12.25 -10.83 -5.80
N ASP A 74 11.54 -11.60 -5.00
CA ASP A 74 10.15 -12.00 -5.26
C ASP A 74 9.24 -10.77 -5.32
N PHE A 75 9.32 -9.89 -4.30
CA PHE A 75 8.54 -8.65 -4.30
C PHE A 75 8.84 -7.77 -5.52
N ALA A 76 10.10 -7.60 -5.90
CA ALA A 76 10.49 -6.84 -7.07
C ALA A 76 9.85 -7.41 -8.36
N GLY A 77 9.75 -8.74 -8.47
CA GLY A 77 9.05 -9.42 -9.55
C GLY A 77 7.55 -9.11 -9.58
N ILE A 78 6.88 -9.22 -8.43
CA ILE A 78 5.45 -8.91 -8.24
C ILE A 78 5.19 -7.45 -8.62
N TRP A 79 5.94 -6.51 -8.06
CA TRP A 79 5.76 -5.08 -8.29
C TRP A 79 5.94 -4.69 -9.78
N ARG A 80 6.94 -5.26 -10.46
CA ARG A 80 7.19 -4.99 -11.89
C ARG A 80 6.09 -5.54 -12.79
N ALA A 81 5.47 -6.64 -12.42
CA ALA A 81 4.42 -7.29 -13.20
C ALA A 81 3.11 -6.48 -13.18
N ALA A 82 2.80 -5.80 -12.09
CA ALA A 82 1.58 -5.02 -11.92
C ALA A 82 1.59 -3.71 -12.73
N GLU A 83 0.40 -3.21 -13.10
CA GLU A 83 0.21 -1.84 -13.60
C GLU A 83 0.30 -0.83 -12.44
N LYS A 84 0.74 0.37 -12.71
CA LYS A 84 0.81 1.47 -11.73
C LYS A 84 0.13 2.72 -12.25
N ILE A 85 -0.70 3.35 -11.41
CA ILE A 85 -1.34 4.63 -11.69
C ILE A 85 -0.88 5.61 -10.61
N VAL A 86 -0.16 6.65 -11.02
CA VAL A 86 0.41 7.65 -10.12
C VAL A 86 -0.40 8.94 -10.18
N TYR A 87 -1.05 9.28 -9.10
CA TYR A 87 -1.81 10.51 -8.98
C TYR A 87 -0.90 11.66 -8.56
N SER A 88 -0.62 12.57 -9.51
CA SER A 88 0.26 13.71 -9.24
C SER A 88 0.05 14.86 -10.22
N ARG A 89 -0.18 16.05 -9.68
CA ARG A 89 -0.25 17.30 -10.48
C ARG A 89 1.12 17.79 -10.93
N THR A 90 2.20 17.42 -10.25
CA THR A 90 3.53 17.99 -10.42
C THR A 90 4.55 17.05 -11.04
N LEU A 91 4.38 15.71 -10.89
CA LEU A 91 5.27 14.73 -11.50
C LEU A 91 5.14 14.81 -13.03
N GLN A 92 6.26 15.01 -13.74
CA GLN A 92 6.25 15.16 -15.19
C GLN A 92 6.44 13.82 -15.91
N THR A 93 7.30 12.95 -15.36
CA THR A 93 7.66 11.68 -15.99
C THR A 93 7.74 10.58 -14.93
N VAL A 94 7.57 9.34 -15.37
CA VAL A 94 7.79 8.13 -14.58
C VAL A 94 8.99 7.36 -15.11
N SER A 95 9.71 6.68 -14.22
CA SER A 95 10.92 5.90 -14.56
C SER A 95 10.69 4.38 -14.50
N SER A 96 9.46 3.93 -14.24
CA SER A 96 9.10 2.51 -14.21
C SER A 96 8.19 2.13 -15.38
N LYS A 97 8.29 0.86 -15.78
CA LYS A 97 7.40 0.27 -16.79
C LYS A 97 5.98 0.09 -16.26
N ARG A 98 5.02 -0.06 -17.15
CA ARG A 98 3.60 -0.26 -16.80
C ARG A 98 3.07 0.81 -15.84
N THR A 99 3.49 2.06 -16.05
CA THR A 99 3.15 3.17 -15.16
C THR A 99 2.61 4.34 -15.97
N ARG A 100 1.49 4.90 -15.53
CA ARG A 100 0.94 6.14 -16.08
C ARG A 100 0.67 7.15 -14.98
N ILE A 101 0.63 8.42 -15.37
CA ILE A 101 0.31 9.53 -14.47
C ILE A 101 -1.12 9.98 -14.73
N GLU A 102 -1.89 10.09 -13.65
CA GLU A 102 -3.18 10.76 -13.61
C GLU A 102 -3.04 12.07 -12.82
N ARG A 103 -3.63 13.15 -13.34
CA ARG A 103 -3.45 14.48 -12.73
C ARG A 103 -4.31 14.70 -11.50
N GLU A 104 -5.46 14.03 -11.44
CA GLU A 104 -6.43 14.14 -10.36
C GLU A 104 -6.99 12.77 -10.01
N PHE A 105 -7.34 12.62 -8.74
CA PHE A 105 -8.05 11.44 -8.27
C PHE A 105 -9.55 11.61 -8.58
N ASP A 106 -10.04 10.86 -9.56
CA ASP A 106 -11.46 10.81 -9.90
C ASP A 106 -12.08 9.52 -9.35
N PRO A 107 -12.99 9.60 -8.35
CA PRO A 107 -13.67 8.43 -7.81
C PRO A 107 -14.45 7.63 -8.87
N ASN A 108 -14.99 8.27 -9.89
CA ASN A 108 -15.74 7.59 -10.95
C ASN A 108 -14.82 6.77 -11.85
N ALA A 109 -13.66 7.32 -12.21
CA ALA A 109 -12.65 6.58 -12.95
C ALA A 109 -12.15 5.35 -12.18
N VAL A 110 -12.00 5.45 -10.85
CA VAL A 110 -11.62 4.31 -10.02
C VAL A 110 -12.75 3.27 -9.93
N ARG A 111 -14.03 3.68 -9.86
CA ARG A 111 -15.17 2.73 -9.94
C ARG A 111 -15.18 1.96 -11.26
N LEU A 112 -14.97 2.64 -12.37
CA LEU A 112 -14.88 2.00 -13.69
C LEU A 112 -13.68 1.05 -13.77
N LEU A 113 -12.53 1.45 -13.22
CA LEU A 113 -11.35 0.59 -13.13
C LEU A 113 -11.66 -0.70 -12.34
N LYS A 114 -12.31 -0.60 -11.17
CA LYS A 114 -12.75 -1.77 -10.38
C LYS A 114 -13.68 -2.70 -11.16
N GLN A 115 -14.58 -2.13 -11.97
CA GLN A 115 -15.55 -2.91 -12.77
C GLN A 115 -14.88 -3.66 -13.92
N SER A 116 -13.86 -3.06 -14.53
CA SER A 116 -13.17 -3.60 -15.72
C SER A 116 -11.95 -4.45 -15.41
N SER A 117 -11.44 -4.38 -14.17
CA SER A 117 -10.25 -5.15 -13.78
C SER A 117 -10.59 -6.60 -13.47
N GLU A 118 -9.75 -7.53 -13.95
CA GLU A 118 -9.81 -8.96 -13.64
C GLU A 118 -9.11 -9.31 -12.31
N ALA A 119 -8.13 -8.51 -11.91
CA ALA A 119 -7.34 -8.66 -10.69
C ALA A 119 -7.61 -7.51 -9.72
N ASP A 120 -7.37 -7.74 -8.43
CA ASP A 120 -7.56 -6.74 -7.39
C ASP A 120 -6.59 -5.55 -7.53
N ILE A 121 -6.95 -4.46 -6.91
CA ILE A 121 -6.27 -3.17 -6.99
C ILE A 121 -5.86 -2.76 -5.59
N THR A 122 -4.64 -2.22 -5.42
CA THR A 122 -4.24 -1.59 -4.16
C THR A 122 -4.22 -0.07 -4.28
N VAL A 123 -4.48 0.61 -3.17
CA VAL A 123 -4.22 2.04 -3.00
C VAL A 123 -3.21 2.24 -1.88
N ALA A 124 -2.16 3.00 -2.15
CA ALA A 124 -1.14 3.27 -1.15
C ALA A 124 -0.75 4.75 -1.08
N GLY A 125 -0.36 5.16 0.13
CA GLY A 125 -0.17 6.55 0.52
C GLY A 125 -1.39 7.09 1.26
N ALA A 126 -1.18 7.58 2.49
CA ALA A 126 -2.24 7.94 3.44
C ALA A 126 -3.25 8.96 2.90
N GLU A 127 -2.79 9.93 2.09
CA GLU A 127 -3.68 10.95 1.50
C GLU A 127 -4.60 10.37 0.44
N LEU A 128 -4.05 9.57 -0.47
CA LEU A 128 -4.80 8.93 -1.55
C LEU A 128 -5.78 7.90 -0.98
N ALA A 129 -5.31 7.08 -0.04
CA ALA A 129 -6.16 6.11 0.67
C ALA A 129 -7.30 6.80 1.42
N GLY A 130 -7.03 7.92 2.11
CA GLY A 130 -8.05 8.71 2.78
C GLY A 130 -9.13 9.22 1.80
N GLN A 131 -8.75 9.70 0.62
CA GLN A 131 -9.70 10.10 -0.43
C GLN A 131 -10.51 8.92 -0.96
N ALA A 132 -9.86 7.76 -1.17
CA ALA A 132 -10.54 6.56 -1.65
C ALA A 132 -11.55 6.02 -0.63
N ILE A 133 -11.20 6.00 0.66
CA ILE A 133 -12.12 5.60 1.74
C ILE A 133 -13.28 6.59 1.84
N ALA A 134 -13.02 7.89 1.84
CA ALA A 134 -14.06 8.92 1.90
C ALA A 134 -15.04 8.86 0.72
N ALA A 135 -14.58 8.36 -0.44
CA ALA A 135 -15.40 8.14 -1.63
C ALA A 135 -16.12 6.78 -1.65
N GLY A 136 -16.01 5.97 -0.60
CA GLY A 136 -16.63 4.64 -0.53
C GLY A 136 -16.07 3.62 -1.52
N LEU A 137 -14.78 3.71 -1.83
CA LEU A 137 -14.16 2.89 -2.87
C LEU A 137 -13.36 1.71 -2.32
N VAL A 138 -12.83 1.84 -1.09
CA VAL A 138 -12.01 0.81 -0.46
C VAL A 138 -12.90 -0.27 0.12
N ASP A 139 -12.63 -1.51 -0.26
CA ASP A 139 -13.37 -2.69 0.20
C ASP A 139 -12.72 -3.34 1.42
N GLU A 140 -11.39 -3.38 1.45
CA GLU A 140 -10.62 -4.05 2.50
C GLU A 140 -9.39 -3.25 2.93
N CYS A 141 -8.99 -3.42 4.19
CA CYS A 141 -7.77 -2.84 4.74
C CYS A 141 -6.89 -3.92 5.36
N HIS A 142 -5.59 -3.90 5.05
CA HIS A 142 -4.56 -4.70 5.71
C HIS A 142 -3.63 -3.78 6.49
N LEU A 143 -3.61 -3.90 7.80
CA LEU A 143 -2.76 -3.10 8.69
C LEU A 143 -1.71 -3.98 9.34
N PHE A 144 -0.44 -3.68 9.12
CA PHE A 144 0.70 -4.32 9.78
C PHE A 144 1.20 -3.40 10.88
N LEU A 145 0.87 -3.72 12.13
CA LEU A 145 1.26 -2.93 13.29
C LEU A 145 2.60 -3.40 13.82
N CYS A 146 3.62 -2.56 13.66
CA CYS A 146 4.95 -2.80 14.20
C CYS A 146 5.00 -2.50 15.69
N PRO A 147 5.76 -3.27 16.49
CA PRO A 147 5.81 -3.13 17.95
C PRO A 147 6.67 -1.91 18.37
N ILE A 148 6.26 -0.72 17.95
CA ILE A 148 6.92 0.56 18.23
C ILE A 148 5.87 1.65 18.42
N VAL A 149 6.18 2.62 19.29
CA VAL A 149 5.48 3.90 19.44
C VAL A 149 6.42 4.99 18.95
N VAL A 150 5.98 5.83 18.02
CA VAL A 150 6.81 6.91 17.44
C VAL A 150 6.38 8.31 17.94
N GLY A 151 5.17 8.45 18.46
CA GLY A 151 4.71 9.66 19.14
C GLY A 151 4.26 10.80 18.25
N GLY A 152 4.57 10.77 16.96
CA GLY A 152 4.22 11.82 15.99
C GLY A 152 4.60 11.45 14.56
N GLY A 153 4.21 12.30 13.61
CA GLY A 153 4.53 12.08 12.19
C GLY A 153 3.29 11.94 11.31
N LYS A 154 3.41 11.16 10.24
CA LYS A 154 2.34 10.96 9.28
C LYS A 154 1.44 9.79 9.66
N ARG A 155 0.18 10.07 9.87
CA ARG A 155 -0.81 9.04 10.21
C ARG A 155 -1.07 8.08 9.06
N THR A 156 -1.40 6.84 9.41
CA THR A 156 -1.80 5.78 8.49
C THR A 156 -2.95 6.21 7.58
N LEU A 157 -3.91 6.95 8.12
CA LEU A 157 -5.03 7.55 7.38
C LEU A 157 -5.06 9.06 7.66
N LEU A 158 -5.03 9.85 6.61
CA LEU A 158 -5.14 11.30 6.65
C LEU A 158 -6.56 11.75 6.29
N GLY A 159 -6.98 12.83 6.93
CA GLY A 159 -8.30 13.41 6.71
C GLY A 159 -9.34 13.02 7.77
N LYS A 160 -10.55 13.54 7.61
CA LYS A 160 -11.69 13.26 8.49
C LYS A 160 -12.47 12.05 7.98
N VAL A 161 -11.78 10.89 7.92
CA VAL A 161 -12.40 9.64 7.49
C VAL A 161 -13.04 8.98 8.70
N ARG A 162 -14.31 8.60 8.56
CA ARG A 162 -15.00 7.75 9.51
C ARG A 162 -15.66 6.62 8.73
N ALA A 163 -15.14 5.42 8.91
CA ALA A 163 -15.66 4.21 8.29
C ALA A 163 -15.71 3.09 9.32
N PRO A 164 -16.82 2.38 9.48
CA PRO A 164 -16.87 1.15 10.26
C PRO A 164 -15.99 0.09 9.63
N LEU A 165 -15.34 -0.70 10.48
CA LEU A 165 -14.48 -1.80 10.07
C LEU A 165 -15.00 -3.11 10.69
N GLU A 166 -15.09 -4.16 9.90
CA GLU A 166 -15.38 -5.52 10.34
C GLU A 166 -14.10 -6.34 10.27
N LEU A 167 -13.64 -6.88 11.40
CA LEU A 167 -12.46 -7.73 11.43
C LEU A 167 -12.75 -9.04 10.70
N LEU A 168 -11.95 -9.34 9.66
CA LEU A 168 -12.04 -10.57 8.88
C LEU A 168 -11.01 -11.60 9.32
N ASP A 169 -9.79 -11.15 9.64
CA ASP A 169 -8.68 -12.01 10.03
C ASP A 169 -7.63 -11.24 10.84
N GLU A 170 -6.87 -11.95 11.68
CA GLU A 170 -5.71 -11.40 12.38
C GLU A 170 -4.56 -12.42 12.39
N ARG A 171 -3.33 -11.90 12.42
CA ARG A 171 -2.13 -12.72 12.53
C ARG A 171 -1.05 -12.05 13.34
N ARG A 172 -0.51 -12.76 14.32
CA ARG A 172 0.71 -12.38 15.04
C ARG A 172 1.93 -13.05 14.41
N PHE A 173 2.98 -12.28 14.12
CA PHE A 173 4.28 -12.76 13.66
C PHE A 173 5.27 -12.89 14.82
N ARG A 174 6.35 -13.65 14.58
CA ARG A 174 7.36 -13.93 15.61
C ARG A 174 8.11 -12.70 16.08
N ASN A 175 8.32 -11.73 15.19
CA ASN A 175 8.98 -10.44 15.47
C ASN A 175 8.09 -9.42 16.20
N GLY A 176 6.85 -9.81 16.56
CA GLY A 176 5.91 -8.96 17.28
C GLY A 176 5.02 -8.09 16.39
N VAL A 177 5.20 -8.09 15.08
CA VAL A 177 4.25 -7.46 14.15
C VAL A 177 2.90 -8.17 14.24
N VAL A 178 1.82 -7.39 14.22
CA VAL A 178 0.44 -7.89 14.15
C VAL A 178 -0.19 -7.41 12.84
N HIS A 179 -0.69 -8.34 12.05
CA HIS A 179 -1.50 -8.04 10.87
C HIS A 179 -2.98 -8.09 11.25
N LEU A 180 -3.72 -7.08 10.79
CA LEU A 180 -5.16 -7.00 10.93
C LEU A 180 -5.77 -6.83 9.54
N HIS A 181 -6.73 -7.68 9.21
CA HIS A 181 -7.48 -7.63 7.95
C HIS A 181 -8.92 -7.23 8.23
N TYR A 182 -9.35 -6.12 7.67
CA TYR A 182 -10.69 -5.60 7.84
C TYR A 182 -11.44 -5.45 6.53
N ARG A 183 -12.74 -5.69 6.55
CA ARG A 183 -13.68 -5.16 5.57
C ARG A 183 -14.06 -3.72 5.94
N VAL A 184 -14.10 -2.83 4.95
CA VAL A 184 -14.59 -1.46 5.11
C VAL A 184 -16.08 -1.44 4.77
N SER A 185 -16.91 -0.99 5.72
CA SER A 185 -18.36 -0.88 5.56
C SER A 185 -18.74 0.60 5.46
N LEU A 186 -19.22 1.04 4.31
CA LEU A 186 -19.71 2.41 4.07
C LEU A 186 -21.13 2.39 3.57
#